data_91d37a1e3eba8ebb230f75ada599729e
#
_entry.id   91d37a1e3eba8ebb230f75ada599729e
#
_cell.length_a   1.000
_cell.length_b   1.000
_cell.length_c   1.000
_cell.angle_alpha   90.00
_cell.angle_beta   90.00
_cell.angle_gamma   90.00
#
_symmetry.space_group_name_H-M   'P 1'
#
loop_
_entity.id
_entity.type
_entity.pdbx_description
1 polymer ?
#
loop_
_entity_poly.entity_id
_entity_poly.type
_entity_poly.pdbx_seq_one_letter_code
_entity_poly.pdbx_strand_id
1 'polypeptide(L)'
;MVVDRNGLGRVALLSGIAYLVLSTFSASKELVAQNADVTSGQLLFNNACRTCHSIREGDNRLGPHMRGIIGRKAGSLPNYSYSSAMRGANFVWDEENLERFIANPDETVPGNTMKPYGGLASAESRVKLIAFLKTLGADQ
;
A
#
# COMPACT_ATOMS: atom_id res chain seq x y z
N MET A 1 -7.56 -32.18 65.45
CA MET A 1 -7.09 -32.19 64.03
C MET A 1 -8.06 -31.36 63.22
N VAL A 2 -7.79 -30.07 63.14
CA VAL A 2 -8.64 -29.10 62.43
C VAL A 2 -7.90 -28.72 61.09
N VAL A 3 -8.50 -29.05 60.00
CA VAL A 3 -7.94 -28.72 58.64
C VAL A 3 -8.46 -27.34 58.27
N ASP A 4 -7.55 -26.39 58.13
CA ASP A 4 -7.84 -25.04 57.68
C ASP A 4 -8.06 -25.02 56.14
N ARG A 5 -9.23 -24.53 55.69
CA ARG A 5 -9.70 -24.47 54.30
C ARG A 5 -9.85 -23.03 53.88
N ASN A 6 -8.77 -22.23 53.88
CA ASN A 6 -8.81 -20.89 53.29
C ASN A 6 -7.44 -20.51 52.74
N GLY A 7 -7.18 -20.84 51.46
CA GLY A 7 -5.91 -20.51 50.82
C GLY A 7 -5.89 -20.56 49.28
N LEU A 8 -7.03 -20.49 48.63
CA LEU A 8 -7.06 -20.51 47.13
C LEU A 8 -8.06 -19.47 46.62
N GLY A 9 -7.65 -18.24 46.49
CA GLY A 9 -8.58 -17.26 45.95
C GLY A 9 -8.03 -15.88 45.56
N ARG A 10 -6.71 -15.68 45.44
CA ARG A 10 -6.21 -14.31 45.15
C ARG A 10 -5.10 -14.18 44.12
N VAL A 11 -4.78 -15.19 43.33
CA VAL A 11 -3.68 -15.12 42.35
C VAL A 11 -4.17 -14.99 40.87
N ALA A 12 -5.46 -15.20 40.59
CA ALA A 12 -5.97 -15.27 39.21
C ALA A 12 -6.35 -13.92 38.60
N LEU A 13 -6.42 -12.82 39.36
CA LEU A 13 -6.93 -11.53 38.85
C LEU A 13 -5.83 -10.58 38.31
N LEU A 14 -4.56 -10.82 38.60
CA LEU A 14 -3.48 -9.93 38.13
C LEU A 14 -2.90 -10.31 36.77
N SER A 15 -3.06 -11.56 36.33
CA SER A 15 -2.56 -12.01 35.00
C SER A 15 -3.38 -11.48 33.81
N GLY A 16 -4.67 -11.25 34.01
CA GLY A 16 -5.55 -10.79 32.89
C GLY A 16 -5.32 -9.34 32.48
N ILE A 17 -5.01 -8.47 33.44
CA ILE A 17 -4.82 -7.04 33.18
C ILE A 17 -3.49 -6.78 32.45
N ALA A 18 -2.43 -7.51 32.84
CA ALA A 18 -1.12 -7.39 32.17
C ALA A 18 -1.17 -7.82 30.68
N TYR A 19 -1.95 -8.84 30.36
CA TYR A 19 -2.09 -9.33 28.98
C TYR A 19 -2.88 -8.36 28.10
N LEU A 20 -3.90 -7.69 28.64
CA LEU A 20 -4.71 -6.71 27.91
C LEU A 20 -3.90 -5.43 27.58
N VAL A 21 -3.03 -4.99 28.48
CA VAL A 21 -2.22 -3.79 28.30
C VAL A 21 -1.11 -4.02 27.27
N LEU A 22 -0.50 -5.22 27.22
CA LEU A 22 0.51 -5.55 26.21
C LEU A 22 -0.07 -5.61 24.78
N SER A 23 -1.28 -6.15 24.61
CA SER A 23 -1.91 -6.27 23.29
C SER A 23 -2.31 -4.92 22.70
N THR A 24 -2.77 -3.97 23.51
CA THR A 24 -3.12 -2.62 23.05
C THR A 24 -1.89 -1.79 22.68
N PHE A 25 -0.76 -1.99 23.34
CA PHE A 25 0.48 -1.27 23.02
C PHE A 25 1.09 -1.70 21.68
N SER A 26 1.01 -2.99 21.32
CA SER A 26 1.46 -3.50 20.02
C SER A 26 0.63 -2.93 18.87
N ALA A 27 -0.69 -2.93 18.96
CA ALA A 27 -1.58 -2.41 17.94
C ALA A 27 -1.37 -0.92 17.66
N SER A 28 -1.13 -0.13 18.70
CA SER A 28 -0.87 1.31 18.55
C SER A 28 0.45 1.60 17.82
N LYS A 29 1.48 0.81 18.05
CA LYS A 29 2.79 0.95 17.40
C LYS A 29 2.70 0.60 15.90
N GLU A 30 1.99 -0.45 15.55
CA GLU A 30 1.78 -0.84 14.14
C GLU A 30 0.99 0.21 13.37
N LEU A 31 -0.07 0.76 13.96
CA LEU A 31 -0.86 1.81 13.32
C LEU A 31 -0.05 3.08 13.07
N VAL A 32 0.81 3.48 13.99
CA VAL A 32 1.71 4.64 13.81
C VAL A 32 2.73 4.37 12.70
N ALA A 33 3.29 3.16 12.63
CA ALA A 33 4.23 2.78 11.57
C ALA A 33 3.56 2.78 10.18
N GLN A 34 2.36 2.23 10.05
CA GLN A 34 1.59 2.25 8.80
C GLN A 34 1.27 3.66 8.34
N ASN A 35 0.86 4.55 9.24
CA ASN A 35 0.59 5.95 8.91
C ASN A 35 1.86 6.70 8.45
N ALA A 36 3.01 6.41 9.05
CA ALA A 36 4.29 6.99 8.64
C ALA A 36 4.69 6.51 7.23
N ASP A 37 4.44 5.25 6.91
CA ASP A 37 4.71 4.69 5.57
C ASP A 37 3.80 5.29 4.51
N VAL A 38 2.51 5.47 4.79
CA VAL A 38 1.56 6.13 3.88
C VAL A 38 1.97 7.58 3.62
N THR A 39 2.34 8.34 4.66
CA THR A 39 2.80 9.72 4.53
C THR A 39 4.08 9.80 3.68
N SER A 40 5.03 8.90 3.93
CA SER A 40 6.26 8.80 3.14
C SER A 40 5.97 8.42 1.69
N GLY A 41 5.03 7.50 1.46
CA GLY A 41 4.56 7.11 0.13
C GLY A 41 3.91 8.26 -0.64
N GLN A 42 3.15 9.11 0.04
CA GLN A 42 2.59 10.32 -0.56
C GLN A 42 3.67 11.31 -1.00
N LEU A 43 4.72 11.49 -0.21
CA LEU A 43 5.87 12.33 -0.59
C LEU A 43 6.59 11.74 -1.81
N LEU A 44 6.80 10.43 -1.86
CA LEU A 44 7.38 9.75 -3.02
C LEU A 44 6.52 9.94 -4.27
N PHE A 45 5.19 9.79 -4.17
CA PHE A 45 4.27 10.08 -5.27
C PHE A 45 4.41 11.53 -5.76
N ASN A 46 4.45 12.48 -4.86
CA ASN A 46 4.58 13.90 -5.21
C ASN A 46 5.90 14.21 -5.93
N ASN A 47 6.97 13.55 -5.56
CA ASN A 47 8.30 13.80 -6.11
C ASN A 47 8.55 13.05 -7.43
N ALA A 48 8.05 11.82 -7.56
CA ALA A 48 8.39 10.94 -8.69
C ALA A 48 7.24 10.73 -9.69
N CYS A 49 5.98 10.91 -9.31
CA CYS A 49 4.82 10.49 -10.10
C CYS A 49 3.88 11.64 -10.47
N ARG A 50 3.74 12.64 -9.61
CA ARG A 50 2.72 13.70 -9.71
C ARG A 50 2.82 14.54 -10.97
N THR A 51 3.99 14.68 -11.55
CA THR A 51 4.17 15.42 -12.82
C THR A 51 3.32 14.81 -13.93
N CYS A 52 3.25 13.49 -14.00
CA CYS A 52 2.56 12.75 -15.04
C CYS A 52 1.21 12.17 -14.61
N HIS A 53 1.01 11.91 -13.32
CA HIS A 53 -0.17 11.25 -12.79
C HIS A 53 -0.92 12.12 -11.76
N SER A 54 -2.24 11.90 -11.65
CA SER A 54 -3.09 12.48 -10.60
C SER A 54 -3.61 11.38 -9.67
N ILE A 55 -4.00 11.76 -8.47
CA ILE A 55 -4.72 10.90 -7.53
C ILE A 55 -6.25 11.11 -7.59
N ARG A 56 -6.72 12.04 -8.42
CA ARG A 56 -8.15 12.32 -8.59
C ARG A 56 -8.72 11.49 -9.72
N GLU A 57 -9.88 10.93 -9.50
CA GLU A 57 -10.61 10.21 -10.53
C GLU A 57 -10.91 11.11 -11.74
N GLY A 58 -10.76 10.57 -12.95
CA GLY A 58 -10.98 11.29 -14.20
C GLY A 58 -9.92 12.33 -14.57
N ASP A 59 -9.03 12.72 -13.67
CA ASP A 59 -7.94 13.67 -13.94
C ASP A 59 -6.74 12.95 -14.59
N ASN A 60 -6.89 12.58 -15.85
CA ASN A 60 -5.80 12.02 -16.67
C ASN A 60 -4.88 13.14 -17.15
N ARG A 61 -3.58 12.93 -17.04
CA ARG A 61 -2.53 13.86 -17.49
C ARG A 61 -1.67 13.22 -18.58
N LEU A 62 -0.34 13.33 -18.48
CA LEU A 62 0.58 12.56 -19.34
C LEU A 62 0.44 11.05 -19.09
N GLY A 63 0.09 10.66 -17.86
CA GLY A 63 -0.28 9.32 -17.45
C GLY A 63 -1.73 9.26 -16.94
N PRO A 64 -2.29 8.04 -16.77
CA PRO A 64 -3.63 7.85 -16.22
C PRO A 64 -3.66 8.22 -14.74
N HIS A 65 -4.84 8.56 -14.20
CA HIS A 65 -4.98 8.78 -12.76
C HIS A 65 -4.78 7.50 -11.95
N MET A 66 -4.27 7.66 -10.71
CA MET A 66 -3.95 6.54 -9.82
C MET A 66 -5.08 6.17 -8.85
N ARG A 67 -6.19 6.94 -8.80
CA ARG A 67 -7.35 6.60 -7.96
C ARG A 67 -7.83 5.19 -8.28
N GLY A 68 -7.92 4.32 -7.26
CA GLY A 68 -8.35 2.94 -7.41
C GLY A 68 -7.46 2.10 -8.34
N ILE A 69 -6.14 2.33 -8.34
CA ILE A 69 -5.21 1.56 -9.18
C ILE A 69 -5.12 0.10 -8.74
N ILE A 70 -5.19 -0.18 -7.44
CA ILE A 70 -5.18 -1.55 -6.92
C ILE A 70 -6.46 -2.27 -7.38
N GLY A 71 -6.30 -3.45 -7.94
CA GLY A 71 -7.39 -4.24 -8.50
C GLY A 71 -7.79 -3.87 -9.94
N ARG A 72 -7.26 -2.77 -10.51
CA ARG A 72 -7.55 -2.36 -11.88
C ARG A 72 -6.78 -3.22 -12.88
N LYS A 73 -7.46 -3.67 -13.95
CA LYS A 73 -6.78 -4.33 -15.07
C LYS A 73 -5.82 -3.36 -15.77
N ALA A 74 -4.64 -3.83 -16.16
CA ALA A 74 -3.70 -3.03 -16.93
C ALA A 74 -4.33 -2.54 -18.23
N GLY A 75 -4.06 -1.28 -18.60
CA GLY A 75 -4.56 -0.67 -19.84
C GLY A 75 -6.07 -0.49 -19.95
N SER A 76 -6.85 -0.63 -18.84
CA SER A 76 -8.32 -0.67 -18.90
C SER A 76 -9.04 0.64 -18.57
N LEU A 77 -8.34 1.67 -18.10
CA LEU A 77 -9.01 2.92 -17.72
C LEU A 77 -9.66 3.56 -18.95
N PRO A 78 -10.97 3.85 -18.92
CA PRO A 78 -11.63 4.54 -20.03
C PRO A 78 -11.06 5.97 -20.20
N ASN A 79 -11.17 6.51 -21.40
CA ASN A 79 -10.74 7.87 -21.73
C ASN A 79 -9.23 8.17 -21.50
N TYR A 80 -8.39 7.12 -21.52
CA TYR A 80 -6.93 7.26 -21.56
C TYR A 80 -6.32 6.43 -22.68
N SER A 81 -5.41 7.05 -23.46
CA SER A 81 -4.75 6.41 -24.60
C SER A 81 -3.49 5.66 -24.15
N TYR A 82 -3.62 4.38 -23.88
CA TYR A 82 -2.49 3.51 -23.54
C TYR A 82 -1.70 3.07 -24.79
N SER A 83 -0.44 2.71 -24.60
CA SER A 83 0.32 1.97 -25.62
C SER A 83 -0.34 0.63 -25.94
N SER A 84 -0.05 0.09 -27.13
CA SER A 84 -0.55 -1.26 -27.51
C SER A 84 -0.05 -2.33 -26.53
N ALA A 85 1.19 -2.21 -26.05
CA ALA A 85 1.76 -3.09 -25.06
C ALA A 85 0.97 -3.08 -23.74
N MET A 86 0.61 -1.90 -23.25
CA MET A 86 -0.16 -1.76 -22.00
C MET A 86 -1.61 -2.25 -22.18
N ARG A 87 -2.25 -2.00 -23.32
CA ARG A 87 -3.60 -2.54 -23.63
C ARG A 87 -3.60 -4.06 -23.76
N GLY A 88 -2.51 -4.62 -24.27
CA GLY A 88 -2.34 -6.08 -24.42
C GLY A 88 -1.89 -6.78 -23.14
N ALA A 89 -1.50 -6.04 -22.10
CA ALA A 89 -1.06 -6.60 -20.85
C ALA A 89 -2.23 -7.32 -20.14
N ASN A 90 -2.02 -8.61 -19.84
CA ASN A 90 -3.08 -9.47 -19.29
C ASN A 90 -2.88 -9.73 -17.80
N PHE A 91 -2.81 -8.67 -17.00
CA PHE A 91 -2.72 -8.74 -15.56
C PHE A 91 -3.52 -7.62 -14.88
N VAL A 92 -3.72 -7.75 -13.58
CA VAL A 92 -4.34 -6.76 -12.70
C VAL A 92 -3.22 -6.06 -11.93
N TRP A 93 -3.38 -4.79 -11.64
CA TRP A 93 -2.48 -4.04 -10.77
C TRP A 93 -2.69 -4.46 -9.31
N ASP A 94 -2.07 -5.55 -8.90
CA ASP A 94 -1.84 -5.92 -7.51
C ASP A 94 -0.52 -5.33 -7.00
N GLU A 95 -0.20 -5.59 -5.75
CA GLU A 95 1.02 -5.06 -5.13
C GLU A 95 2.29 -5.56 -5.81
N GLU A 96 2.31 -6.84 -6.22
CA GLU A 96 3.47 -7.45 -6.88
C GLU A 96 3.69 -6.88 -8.28
N ASN A 97 2.62 -6.77 -9.09
CA ASN A 97 2.70 -6.21 -10.43
C ASN A 97 3.08 -4.73 -10.41
N LEU A 98 2.55 -3.96 -9.43
CA LEU A 98 2.95 -2.56 -9.21
C LEU A 98 4.41 -2.46 -8.79
N GLU A 99 4.86 -3.32 -7.88
CA GLU A 99 6.23 -3.32 -7.40
C GLU A 99 7.21 -3.52 -8.56
N ARG A 100 6.98 -4.53 -9.39
CA ARG A 100 7.80 -4.81 -10.58
C ARG A 100 7.76 -3.67 -11.60
N PHE A 101 6.58 -3.15 -11.90
CA PHE A 101 6.43 -2.09 -12.89
C PHE A 101 7.05 -0.78 -12.40
N ILE A 102 6.89 -0.41 -11.13
CA ILE A 102 7.52 0.78 -10.55
C ILE A 102 9.04 0.62 -10.50
N ALA A 103 9.55 -0.60 -10.27
CA ALA A 103 10.98 -0.88 -10.29
C ALA A 103 11.59 -0.74 -11.69
N ASN A 104 10.96 -1.33 -12.69
CA ASN A 104 11.41 -1.30 -14.09
C ASN A 104 10.23 -1.47 -15.05
N PRO A 105 9.65 -0.36 -15.55
CA PRO A 105 8.52 -0.42 -16.48
C PRO A 105 8.83 -1.15 -17.78
N ASP A 106 10.05 -1.01 -18.29
CA ASP A 106 10.44 -1.58 -19.58
C ASP A 106 10.62 -3.10 -19.53
N GLU A 107 11.03 -3.61 -18.39
CA GLU A 107 11.13 -5.05 -18.17
C GLU A 107 9.74 -5.68 -17.95
N THR A 108 8.87 -4.99 -17.19
CA THR A 108 7.55 -5.50 -16.83
C THR A 108 6.57 -5.45 -18.01
N VAL A 109 6.58 -4.35 -18.78
CA VAL A 109 5.74 -4.17 -19.97
C VAL A 109 6.58 -3.58 -21.10
N PRO A 110 7.34 -4.41 -21.84
CA PRO A 110 8.13 -3.93 -22.98
C PRO A 110 7.24 -3.21 -24.01
N GLY A 111 7.63 -2.00 -24.39
CA GLY A 111 6.83 -1.15 -25.28
C GLY A 111 5.78 -0.28 -24.58
N ASN A 112 5.86 -0.15 -23.25
CA ASN A 112 5.12 0.88 -22.54
C ASN A 112 5.59 2.29 -22.94
N THR A 113 4.76 3.30 -22.70
CA THR A 113 5.05 4.70 -23.01
C THR A 113 5.25 5.57 -21.76
N MET A 114 5.50 4.98 -20.62
CA MET A 114 5.77 5.71 -19.36
C MET A 114 7.20 6.27 -19.37
N LYS A 115 7.43 7.27 -20.20
CA LYS A 115 8.74 7.90 -20.38
C LYS A 115 8.71 9.37 -19.93
N PRO A 116 9.80 9.92 -19.40
CA PRO A 116 11.16 9.35 -19.27
C PRO A 116 11.39 8.57 -17.97
N TYR A 117 10.34 8.10 -17.27
CA TYR A 117 10.50 7.38 -16.00
C TYR A 117 11.27 6.07 -16.20
N GLY A 118 12.41 5.94 -15.50
CA GLY A 118 13.32 4.78 -15.60
C GLY A 118 13.19 3.77 -14.46
N GLY A 119 12.31 4.03 -13.51
CA GLY A 119 12.12 3.15 -12.35
C GLY A 119 12.54 3.78 -11.02
N LEU A 120 12.06 3.21 -9.91
CA LEU A 120 12.41 3.57 -8.54
C LEU A 120 13.23 2.42 -7.93
N ALA A 121 14.55 2.62 -7.81
CA ALA A 121 15.50 1.57 -7.44
C ALA A 121 15.28 1.03 -6.01
N SER A 122 14.94 1.90 -5.04
CA SER A 122 14.77 1.50 -3.63
C SER A 122 13.50 0.66 -3.43
N ALA A 123 13.66 -0.60 -3.03
CA ALA A 123 12.55 -1.49 -2.69
C ALA A 123 11.71 -0.93 -1.51
N GLU A 124 12.35 -0.37 -0.49
CA GLU A 124 11.66 0.27 0.63
C GLU A 124 10.78 1.44 0.16
N SER A 125 11.29 2.27 -0.75
CA SER A 125 10.51 3.37 -1.32
C SER A 125 9.32 2.87 -2.14
N ARG A 126 9.47 1.77 -2.88
CA ARG A 126 8.35 1.17 -3.64
C ARG A 126 7.26 0.65 -2.71
N VAL A 127 7.62 -0.03 -1.62
CA VAL A 127 6.66 -0.50 -0.60
C VAL A 127 5.86 0.67 -0.02
N LYS A 128 6.52 1.76 0.37
CA LYS A 128 5.86 2.97 0.90
C LYS A 128 4.94 3.63 -0.13
N LEU A 129 5.41 3.73 -1.38
CA LEU A 129 4.59 4.26 -2.47
C LEU A 129 3.34 3.40 -2.72
N ILE A 130 3.47 2.08 -2.74
CA ILE A 130 2.34 1.15 -2.91
C ILE A 130 1.38 1.24 -1.72
N ALA A 131 1.88 1.36 -0.48
CA ALA A 131 1.04 1.57 0.69
C ALA A 131 0.17 2.84 0.55
N PHE A 132 0.74 3.93 0.05
CA PHE A 132 -0.03 5.14 -0.27
C PHE A 132 -1.05 4.90 -1.39
N LEU A 133 -0.66 4.25 -2.51
CA LEU A 133 -1.57 3.99 -3.62
C LEU A 133 -2.77 3.12 -3.23
N LYS A 134 -2.61 2.21 -2.27
CA LYS A 134 -3.71 1.41 -1.69
C LYS A 134 -4.78 2.28 -1.03
N THR A 135 -4.39 3.36 -0.37
CA THR A 135 -5.35 4.26 0.28
C THR A 135 -6.25 5.00 -0.72
N LEU A 136 -5.84 5.12 -1.98
CA LEU A 136 -6.59 5.84 -3.01
C LEU A 136 -7.85 5.11 -3.51
N GLY A 137 -8.08 3.89 -3.07
CA GLY A 137 -9.27 3.09 -3.41
C GLY A 137 -10.16 2.73 -2.21
N ALA A 138 -9.82 3.17 -1.01
CA ALA A 138 -10.47 2.75 0.23
C ALA A 138 -11.91 3.29 0.43
N ASP A 139 -12.38 4.20 -0.42
CA ASP A 139 -13.69 4.85 -0.29
C ASP A 139 -14.75 4.29 -1.27
N GLN A 140 -14.60 3.03 -1.73
CA GLN A 140 -15.58 2.33 -2.57
C GLN A 140 -16.31 1.25 -1.82
#